data_b1cf94fc3d6dc5247e4a28285fc453e8
#
_entry.id   b1cf94fc3d6dc5247e4a28285fc453e8
#
_cell.length_a   1.000
_cell.length_b   1.000
_cell.length_c   1.000
_cell.angle_alpha   90.00
_cell.angle_beta   90.00
_cell.angle_gamma   90.00
#
_symmetry.space_group_name_H-M   'P 1'
#
loop_
_entity.id
_entity.type
_entity.pdbx_description
1 polymer ?
#
loop_
_entity_poly.entity_id
_entity_poly.type
_entity_poly.pdbx_seq_one_letter_code
_entity_poly.pdbx_strand_id
1 'polypeptide(L)'
;MKHSLTGGKVMIKRFAVRVGSIICISVLVFSLTIVDDAWAQQGANYIISTRHSCVWALNKSTRKLMFLKYQDENKVWKSDQITVPTDIDLNSSQLIATGREGTQVFLYDNSSGLITFYEVKKDRSIKKFVSVDLASDLK
;
A
#
# COMPACT_ATOMS: atom_id res chain seq x y z
N MET A 1 -66.77 16.16 1.03
CA MET A 1 -65.82 15.06 0.74
C MET A 1 -64.46 15.65 0.40
N LYS A 2 -63.49 15.56 1.34
CA LYS A 2 -62.11 16.01 1.13
C LYS A 2 -61.25 14.72 1.03
N HIS A 3 -60.78 14.37 -0.19
CA HIS A 3 -59.79 13.30 -0.35
C HIS A 3 -58.38 13.83 -0.07
N SER A 4 -57.75 13.24 0.94
CA SER A 4 -56.38 13.51 1.36
C SER A 4 -55.38 12.89 0.38
N LEU A 5 -54.58 13.70 -0.29
CA LEU A 5 -53.46 13.32 -1.13
C LEU A 5 -52.14 13.37 -0.33
N THR A 6 -51.97 12.45 0.64
CA THR A 6 -50.75 12.43 1.47
C THR A 6 -49.87 11.18 1.26
N GLY A 7 -50.22 10.27 0.32
CA GLY A 7 -49.47 9.02 0.11
C GLY A 7 -48.22 9.11 -0.75
N GLY A 8 -48.09 10.11 -1.62
CA GLY A 8 -47.03 10.12 -2.64
C GLY A 8 -45.63 10.55 -2.16
N LYS A 9 -45.56 11.46 -1.19
CA LYS A 9 -44.27 12.03 -0.76
C LYS A 9 -43.40 11.07 0.09
N VAL A 10 -44.02 10.13 0.81
CA VAL A 10 -43.29 9.17 1.66
C VAL A 10 -42.65 8.06 0.82
N MET A 11 -43.29 7.66 -0.29
CA MET A 11 -42.74 6.62 -1.17
C MET A 11 -41.47 7.06 -1.91
N ILE A 12 -41.45 8.31 -2.39
CA ILE A 12 -40.31 8.88 -3.11
C ILE A 12 -39.06 8.98 -2.22
N LYS A 13 -39.24 9.41 -0.93
CA LYS A 13 -38.11 9.46 0.02
C LYS A 13 -37.52 8.09 0.34
N ARG A 14 -38.35 7.05 0.46
CA ARG A 14 -37.86 5.69 0.72
C ARG A 14 -37.17 5.07 -0.49
N PHE A 15 -37.57 5.43 -1.70
CA PHE A 15 -36.93 4.98 -2.93
C PHE A 15 -35.56 5.64 -3.13
N ALA A 16 -35.45 6.95 -2.89
CA ALA A 16 -34.20 7.68 -2.99
C ALA A 16 -33.12 7.19 -1.98
N VAL A 17 -33.54 6.87 -0.74
CA VAL A 17 -32.62 6.32 0.28
C VAL A 17 -32.14 4.91 -0.10
N ARG A 18 -33.01 4.07 -0.68
CA ARG A 18 -32.61 2.71 -1.10
C ARG A 18 -31.68 2.73 -2.31
N VAL A 19 -31.94 3.58 -3.30
CA VAL A 19 -31.08 3.74 -4.47
C VAL A 19 -29.72 4.31 -4.09
N GLY A 20 -29.67 5.30 -3.20
CA GLY A 20 -28.42 5.86 -2.68
C GLY A 20 -27.57 4.83 -1.93
N SER A 21 -28.19 3.98 -1.10
CA SER A 21 -27.49 2.90 -0.39
C SER A 21 -26.92 1.83 -1.33
N ILE A 22 -27.64 1.47 -2.40
CA ILE A 22 -27.18 0.48 -3.37
C ILE A 22 -26.00 1.04 -4.17
N ILE A 23 -26.02 2.32 -4.54
CA ILE A 23 -24.93 2.97 -5.25
C ILE A 23 -23.68 3.06 -4.37
N CYS A 24 -23.82 3.43 -3.09
CA CYS A 24 -22.71 3.46 -2.16
C CYS A 24 -22.09 2.07 -1.93
N ILE A 25 -22.89 1.02 -1.82
CA ILE A 25 -22.40 -0.36 -1.65
C ILE A 25 -21.70 -0.84 -2.92
N SER A 26 -22.22 -0.54 -4.09
CA SER A 26 -21.59 -0.93 -5.37
C SER A 26 -20.27 -0.20 -5.62
N VAL A 27 -20.13 1.07 -5.23
CA VAL A 27 -18.86 1.81 -5.29
C VAL A 27 -17.85 1.23 -4.29
N LEU A 28 -18.29 0.83 -3.10
CA LEU A 28 -17.43 0.23 -2.07
C LEU A 28 -16.96 -1.18 -2.48
N VAL A 29 -17.83 -1.98 -3.10
CA VAL A 29 -17.48 -3.32 -3.62
C VAL A 29 -16.59 -3.20 -4.84
N PHE A 30 -16.80 -2.22 -5.72
CA PHE A 30 -15.94 -2.00 -6.89
C PHE A 30 -14.53 -1.53 -6.50
N SER A 31 -14.38 -0.77 -5.41
CA SER A 31 -13.07 -0.39 -4.88
C SER A 31 -12.33 -1.54 -4.18
N LEU A 32 -13.01 -2.62 -3.80
CA LEU A 32 -12.40 -3.81 -3.19
C LEU A 32 -11.94 -4.87 -4.21
N THR A 33 -12.35 -4.77 -5.48
CA THR A 33 -12.02 -5.76 -6.52
C THR A 33 -10.85 -5.36 -7.43
N ILE A 34 -10.28 -4.16 -7.27
CA ILE A 34 -9.12 -3.70 -8.04
C ILE A 34 -7.89 -3.69 -7.12
N VAL A 35 -7.52 -4.82 -6.53
CA VAL A 35 -6.35 -4.85 -5.64
C VAL A 35 -5.53 -6.10 -5.86
N ASP A 36 -4.90 -6.17 -7.02
CA ASP A 36 -3.67 -6.97 -7.20
C ASP A 36 -2.41 -6.07 -7.30
N ASP A 37 -2.56 -4.76 -7.12
CA ASP A 37 -1.46 -3.82 -7.23
C ASP A 37 -0.80 -3.54 -5.88
N ALA A 38 0.50 -3.34 -5.91
CA ALA A 38 1.29 -2.98 -4.74
C ALA A 38 0.79 -1.66 -4.13
N TRP A 39 0.28 -1.72 -2.91
CA TRP A 39 -0.16 -0.53 -2.17
C TRP A 39 0.99 0.04 -1.37
N ALA A 40 1.32 1.30 -1.61
CA ALA A 40 2.23 2.07 -0.77
C ALA A 40 1.41 3.05 0.09
N GLN A 41 1.47 2.89 1.40
CA GLN A 41 0.86 3.82 2.35
C GLN A 41 1.95 4.54 3.14
N GLN A 42 1.92 5.87 3.11
CA GLN A 42 2.84 6.70 3.86
C GLN A 42 2.14 7.22 5.12
N GLY A 43 2.50 6.64 6.28
CA GLY A 43 2.11 7.15 7.60
C GLY A 43 3.17 8.10 8.18
N ALA A 44 2.86 8.74 9.33
CA ALA A 44 3.80 9.66 10.00
C ALA A 44 5.17 9.02 10.29
N ASN A 45 5.19 7.76 10.77
CA ASN A 45 6.41 7.06 11.19
C ASN A 45 6.80 5.86 10.33
N TYR A 46 5.92 5.42 9.42
CA TYR A 46 6.14 4.22 8.62
C TYR A 46 5.80 4.46 7.16
N ILE A 47 6.56 3.82 6.28
CA ILE A 47 6.22 3.61 4.87
C ILE A 47 5.96 2.12 4.71
N ILE A 48 4.79 1.75 4.18
CA ILE A 48 4.36 0.36 4.03
C ILE A 48 4.03 0.12 2.56
N SER A 49 4.50 -0.99 2.03
CA SER A 49 4.12 -1.48 0.71
C SER A 49 3.71 -2.94 0.81
N THR A 50 2.61 -3.30 0.17
CA THR A 50 2.08 -4.66 0.17
C THR A 50 1.99 -5.21 -1.24
N ARG A 51 2.26 -6.50 -1.39
CA ARG A 51 2.04 -7.24 -2.62
C ARG A 51 1.74 -8.70 -2.30
N HIS A 52 0.61 -9.22 -2.80
CA HIS A 52 0.10 -10.54 -2.44
C HIS A 52 0.00 -10.72 -0.92
N SER A 53 0.57 -11.78 -0.37
CA SER A 53 0.64 -12.05 1.08
C SER A 53 1.85 -11.44 1.79
N CYS A 54 2.54 -10.50 1.14
CA CYS A 54 3.78 -9.91 1.61
C CYS A 54 3.62 -8.44 1.97
N VAL A 55 4.34 -8.01 2.99
CA VAL A 55 4.37 -6.63 3.48
C VAL A 55 5.83 -6.21 3.67
N TRP A 56 6.22 -5.12 3.05
CA TRP A 56 7.43 -4.39 3.35
C TRP A 56 7.11 -3.20 4.24
N ALA A 57 7.84 -3.05 5.33
CA ALA A 57 7.65 -1.97 6.28
C ALA A 57 8.99 -1.28 6.57
N LEU A 58 9.01 0.04 6.41
CA LEU A 58 10.15 0.89 6.72
C LEU A 58 9.75 1.86 7.83
N ASN A 59 10.45 1.79 8.95
CA ASN A 59 10.32 2.76 10.03
C ASN A 59 11.22 3.96 9.74
N LYS A 60 10.63 5.14 9.58
CA LYS A 60 11.34 6.38 9.25
C LYS A 60 12.30 6.82 10.37
N SER A 61 11.88 6.70 11.63
CA SER A 61 12.67 7.17 12.78
C SER A 61 13.91 6.32 13.01
N THR A 62 13.78 5.00 12.91
CA THR A 62 14.91 4.07 13.13
C THR A 62 15.60 3.68 11.85
N ARG A 63 15.06 4.05 10.68
CA ARG A 63 15.52 3.70 9.35
C ARG A 63 15.60 2.19 9.10
N LYS A 64 14.79 1.40 9.84
CA LYS A 64 14.78 -0.07 9.73
C LYS A 64 13.75 -0.53 8.70
N LEU A 65 14.22 -1.26 7.69
CA LEU A 65 13.41 -1.94 6.69
C LEU A 65 13.26 -3.41 7.08
N MET A 66 12.05 -3.93 6.99
CA MET A 66 11.69 -5.31 7.32
C MET A 66 10.69 -5.86 6.30
N PHE A 67 10.76 -7.16 6.09
CA PHE A 67 9.80 -7.91 5.26
C PHE A 67 9.00 -8.89 6.13
N LEU A 68 7.70 -9.00 5.83
CA LEU A 68 6.76 -9.92 6.46
C LEU A 68 6.05 -10.72 5.37
N LYS A 69 5.87 -12.03 5.56
CA LYS A 69 5.08 -12.88 4.67
C LYS A 69 4.06 -13.66 5.49
N TYR A 70 2.79 -13.54 5.14
CA TYR A 70 1.74 -14.38 5.65
C TYR A 70 1.87 -15.78 5.06
N GLN A 71 1.95 -16.79 5.92
CA GLN A 71 1.99 -18.19 5.51
C GLN A 71 0.68 -18.91 5.77
N ASP A 72 0.08 -18.69 6.96
CA ASP A 72 -1.18 -19.23 7.41
C ASP A 72 -1.82 -18.27 8.41
N GLU A 73 -3.08 -18.51 8.83
CA GLU A 73 -3.84 -17.65 9.74
C GLU A 73 -3.09 -17.26 11.03
N ASN A 74 -2.13 -18.09 11.47
CA ASN A 74 -1.36 -17.88 12.71
C ASN A 74 0.15 -17.81 12.50
N LYS A 75 0.65 -17.83 11.26
CA LYS A 75 2.08 -17.85 10.97
C LYS A 75 2.49 -16.69 10.09
N VAL A 76 3.29 -15.81 10.66
CA VAL A 76 3.94 -14.72 9.93
C VAL A 76 5.45 -15.00 9.90
N TRP A 77 5.97 -15.16 8.70
CA TRP A 77 7.41 -15.22 8.49
C TRP A 77 7.96 -13.79 8.47
N LYS A 78 9.03 -13.56 9.24
CA LYS A 78 9.69 -12.24 9.35
C LYS A 78 11.12 -12.35 8.89
N SER A 79 11.59 -11.37 8.11
CA SER A 79 13.00 -11.21 7.81
C SER A 79 13.78 -10.59 8.98
N ASP A 80 15.10 -10.61 8.89
CA ASP A 80 15.96 -9.69 9.63
C ASP A 80 15.67 -8.24 9.21
N GLN A 81 16.18 -7.30 9.99
CA GLN A 81 16.06 -5.88 9.68
C GLN A 81 17.35 -5.36 9.06
N ILE A 82 17.22 -4.53 8.02
CA ILE A 82 18.35 -3.78 7.49
C ILE A 82 18.18 -2.28 7.76
N THR A 83 19.27 -1.57 7.97
CA THR A 83 19.24 -0.11 8.11
C THR A 83 19.40 0.54 6.74
N VAL A 84 18.44 1.37 6.36
CA VAL A 84 18.50 2.19 5.15
C VAL A 84 19.52 3.32 5.36
N PRO A 85 20.40 3.58 4.38
CA PRO A 85 21.43 4.62 4.44
C PRO A 85 20.86 6.02 4.74
N THR A 86 21.67 6.86 5.39
CA THR A 86 21.25 8.18 5.87
C THR A 86 21.14 9.23 4.78
N ASP A 87 21.75 9.01 3.63
CA ASP A 87 21.71 9.85 2.43
C ASP A 87 20.36 9.82 1.69
N ILE A 88 19.48 8.88 2.04
CA ILE A 88 18.11 8.78 1.50
C ILE A 88 17.16 9.60 2.37
N ASP A 89 16.43 10.54 1.78
CA ASP A 89 15.36 11.28 2.49
C ASP A 89 14.07 10.45 2.57
N LEU A 90 13.82 9.86 3.74
CA LEU A 90 12.64 9.02 3.97
C LEU A 90 11.31 9.80 4.00
N ASN A 91 11.33 11.13 4.11
CA ASN A 91 10.11 11.92 4.09
C ASN A 91 9.58 12.12 2.66
N SER A 92 10.49 12.15 1.69
CA SER A 92 10.17 12.23 0.27
C SER A 92 10.14 10.86 -0.43
N SER A 93 10.44 9.77 0.31
CA SER A 93 10.60 8.44 -0.28
C SER A 93 9.30 7.66 -0.36
N GLN A 94 9.24 6.79 -1.36
CA GLN A 94 8.19 5.79 -1.55
C GLN A 94 8.79 4.38 -1.55
N LEU A 95 8.03 3.43 -1.01
CA LEU A 95 8.39 2.02 -0.99
C LEU A 95 7.45 1.27 -1.93
N ILE A 96 7.98 0.52 -2.89
CA ILE A 96 7.17 -0.18 -3.90
C ILE A 96 7.60 -1.64 -3.95
N ALA A 97 6.73 -2.52 -3.44
CA ALA A 97 6.94 -3.96 -3.49
C ALA A 97 6.83 -4.48 -4.93
N THR A 98 7.75 -5.34 -5.34
CA THR A 98 7.87 -5.87 -6.69
C THR A 98 8.29 -7.34 -6.69
N GLY A 99 8.48 -7.91 -7.86
CA GLY A 99 8.79 -9.31 -8.04
C GLY A 99 7.55 -10.22 -7.98
N ARG A 100 7.69 -11.43 -8.50
CA ARG A 100 6.58 -12.39 -8.66
C ARG A 100 5.88 -12.73 -7.33
N GLU A 101 6.63 -12.79 -6.24
CA GLU A 101 6.13 -13.15 -4.91
C GLU A 101 6.18 -11.98 -3.90
N GLY A 102 6.44 -10.74 -4.36
CA GLY A 102 6.58 -9.58 -3.49
C GLY A 102 7.87 -9.60 -2.64
N THR A 103 8.83 -10.46 -2.95
CA THR A 103 10.09 -10.62 -2.20
C THR A 103 11.13 -9.56 -2.51
N GLN A 104 10.83 -8.67 -3.43
CA GLN A 104 11.66 -7.54 -3.80
C GLN A 104 10.94 -6.24 -3.53
N VAL A 105 11.69 -5.18 -3.24
CA VAL A 105 11.17 -3.84 -3.04
C VAL A 105 12.18 -2.83 -3.55
N PHE A 106 11.70 -1.74 -4.14
CA PHE A 106 12.53 -0.58 -4.35
C PHE A 106 12.03 0.59 -3.51
N LEU A 107 13.00 1.30 -2.98
CA LEU A 107 12.84 2.55 -2.27
C LEU A 107 13.24 3.67 -3.23
N TYR A 108 12.28 4.50 -3.58
CA TYR A 108 12.48 5.67 -4.44
C TYR A 108 12.48 6.94 -3.61
N ASP A 109 13.58 7.66 -3.64
CA ASP A 109 13.72 8.98 -3.03
C ASP A 109 13.42 10.06 -4.08
N ASN A 110 12.27 10.72 -3.93
CA ASN A 110 11.83 11.78 -4.86
C ASN A 110 12.75 13.02 -4.80
N SER A 111 13.45 13.25 -3.69
CA SER A 111 14.28 14.46 -3.54
C SER A 111 15.59 14.36 -4.33
N SER A 112 16.19 13.19 -4.37
CA SER A 112 17.46 12.93 -5.07
C SER A 112 17.29 12.21 -6.42
N GLY A 113 16.12 11.58 -6.66
CA GLY A 113 15.93 10.69 -7.82
C GLY A 113 16.59 9.33 -7.65
N LEU A 114 17.05 8.98 -6.45
CA LEU A 114 17.71 7.71 -6.16
C LEU A 114 16.72 6.59 -6.01
N ILE A 115 16.90 5.48 -6.74
CA ILE A 115 16.19 4.24 -6.57
C ILE A 115 17.12 3.21 -5.97
N THR A 116 16.75 2.62 -4.83
CA THR A 116 17.51 1.55 -4.20
C THR A 116 16.68 0.28 -4.13
N PHE A 117 17.23 -0.81 -4.65
CA PHE A 117 16.60 -2.12 -4.66
C PHE A 117 17.04 -2.98 -3.49
N TYR A 118 16.08 -3.62 -2.85
CA TYR A 118 16.30 -4.60 -1.79
C TYR A 118 15.60 -5.91 -2.14
N GLU A 119 16.16 -7.01 -1.69
CA GLU A 119 15.60 -8.35 -1.85
C GLU A 119 15.75 -9.13 -0.55
N VAL A 120 14.68 -9.83 -0.16
CA VAL A 120 14.74 -10.76 0.95
C VAL A 120 15.18 -12.13 0.46
N LYS A 121 16.13 -12.76 1.16
CA LYS A 121 16.65 -14.08 0.88
C LYS A 121 15.98 -15.16 1.73
N LYS A 122 16.14 -16.44 1.34
CA LYS A 122 15.58 -17.59 2.07
C LYS A 122 16.10 -17.70 3.52
N ASP A 123 17.31 -17.21 3.77
CA ASP A 123 17.94 -17.15 5.08
C ASP A 123 17.45 -15.98 5.96
N ARG A 124 16.38 -15.28 5.54
CA ARG A 124 15.78 -14.12 6.17
C ARG A 124 16.57 -12.82 6.06
N SER A 125 17.77 -12.85 5.50
CA SER A 125 18.53 -11.62 5.28
C SER A 125 17.88 -10.74 4.21
N ILE A 126 17.95 -9.42 4.40
CA ILE A 126 17.63 -8.44 3.36
C ILE A 126 18.95 -7.94 2.80
N LYS A 127 19.09 -7.99 1.48
CA LYS A 127 20.26 -7.48 0.76
C LYS A 127 19.89 -6.29 -0.10
N LYS A 128 20.72 -5.26 -0.06
CA LYS A 128 20.73 -4.20 -1.06
C LYS A 128 21.29 -4.80 -2.35
N PHE A 129 20.54 -4.71 -3.43
CA PHE A 129 20.91 -5.30 -4.71
C PHE A 129 21.62 -4.30 -5.64
N VAL A 130 21.00 -3.15 -5.86
CA VAL A 130 21.51 -2.08 -6.72
C VAL A 130 20.93 -0.74 -6.30
N SER A 131 21.65 0.34 -6.59
CA SER A 131 21.09 1.71 -6.56
C SER A 131 21.28 2.33 -7.94
N VAL A 132 20.26 3.04 -8.41
CA VAL A 132 20.22 3.76 -9.67
C VAL A 132 19.93 5.22 -9.37
N ASP A 133 20.72 6.12 -9.89
CA ASP A 133 20.54 7.57 -9.77
C ASP A 133 19.96 8.09 -11.09
N LEU A 134 18.62 8.28 -11.09
CA LEU A 134 17.91 8.77 -12.28
C LEU A 134 18.36 10.17 -12.70
N ALA A 135 18.83 11.00 -11.78
CA ALA A 135 19.28 12.35 -12.11
C ALA A 135 20.60 12.33 -12.93
N SER A 136 21.44 11.31 -12.74
CA SER A 136 22.66 11.12 -13.54
C SER A 136 22.42 10.30 -14.81
N ASP A 137 21.55 9.29 -14.76
CA ASP A 137 21.40 8.29 -15.82
C ASP A 137 20.44 8.72 -16.94
N LEU A 138 19.62 9.77 -16.71
CA LEU A 138 18.68 10.32 -17.70
C LEU A 138 19.17 11.64 -18.37
N LYS A 139 20.45 11.98 -18.27
CA LYS A 139 21.05 13.18 -18.89
C LYS A 139 21.46 12.94 -20.30
#